data_08b9650cebc045e270a25aef36644dbb
#
_entry.id   08b9650cebc045e270a25aef36644dbb
#
_cell.length_a   1.000
_cell.length_b   1.000
_cell.length_c   1.000
_cell.angle_alpha   90.00
_cell.angle_beta   90.00
_cell.angle_gamma   90.00
#
_symmetry.space_group_name_H-M   'P 1'
#
loop_
_entity.id
_entity.type
_entity.pdbx_description
1 polymer ?
#
loop_
_entity_poly.entity_id
_entity_poly.type
_entity_poly.pdbx_seq_one_letter_code
_entity_poly.pdbx_strand_id
1 'polypeptide(L)'
;MLQIEIEAVWRFRHEGSPRTAVVMLGVLNEIRKTGKITSAASDAHLSYRHVWNLIEQWSEFFGTPLVETQRGKGSKLTPFGERLVWAGERMQARLGPQLENLAQELASEIKPFLEQRPSVIRVHASHGFAVAKLREFLDREPGIGVDLRYVSNQHSLVSLAQGACDLSGLHLPHGALRAQGIKAAREWLDPREDRIISFVTREMGLMVARGNPMRIASLDDLTKPNVRFVNRDHDSGTRLLFDQLLAAHNIDEGKINGAQQIEFTHAAVAAYVASGMADASFGVEAAARHFGLDFIRILTEDYFFVCKRAFLDTAPMQRILEIIRSADFRAAVATLPGYVPSDTGTVTGVKAFLEMHAVR
;
A
#
# COMPACT_ATOMS: atom_id res chain seq x y z
N MET A 1 1.10 17.72 -17.76
CA MET A 1 2.29 16.85 -17.90
C MET A 1 1.84 15.49 -18.39
N LEU A 2 2.59 14.80 -19.28
CA LEU A 2 2.23 13.45 -19.70
C LEU A 2 2.36 12.48 -18.51
N GLN A 3 1.27 11.80 -18.17
CA GLN A 3 1.23 10.69 -17.22
C GLN A 3 1.01 9.41 -18.01
N ILE A 4 1.70 8.35 -17.60
CA ILE A 4 1.54 7.01 -18.18
C ILE A 4 0.92 6.15 -17.09
N GLU A 5 -0.17 5.50 -17.43
CA GLU A 5 -0.86 4.54 -16.57
C GLU A 5 -0.82 3.17 -17.25
N ILE A 6 -0.45 2.15 -16.49
CA ILE A 6 -0.45 0.77 -16.95
C ILE A 6 -1.44 -0.01 -16.09
N GLU A 7 -2.41 -0.65 -16.73
CA GLU A 7 -3.45 -1.40 -16.04
C GLU A 7 -3.42 -2.89 -16.39
N ALA A 8 -3.71 -3.72 -15.40
CA ALA A 8 -3.93 -5.15 -15.62
C ALA A 8 -5.37 -5.40 -16.10
N VAL A 9 -5.53 -6.00 -17.25
CA VAL A 9 -6.84 -6.29 -17.84
C VAL A 9 -7.11 -7.79 -17.84
N TRP A 10 -8.23 -8.19 -17.23
CA TRP A 10 -8.69 -9.58 -17.27
C TRP A 10 -9.49 -9.86 -18.51
N ARG A 11 -9.16 -10.96 -19.17
CA ARG A 11 -9.92 -11.50 -20.30
C ARG A 11 -10.26 -12.96 -20.05
N PHE A 12 -11.54 -13.27 -20.04
CA PHE A 12 -12.03 -14.65 -19.96
C PHE A 12 -12.29 -15.18 -21.38
N ARG A 13 -11.88 -16.40 -21.62
CA ARG A 13 -12.14 -17.10 -22.88
C ARG A 13 -12.84 -18.42 -22.58
N HIS A 14 -14.02 -18.61 -23.17
CA HIS A 14 -14.75 -19.87 -23.20
C HIS A 14 -15.32 -19.99 -24.61
N GLU A 15 -15.02 -21.04 -25.35
CA GLU A 15 -15.52 -21.35 -26.72
C GLU A 15 -15.81 -20.10 -27.56
N GLY A 16 -14.79 -19.29 -27.89
CA GLY A 16 -14.98 -18.09 -28.72
C GLY A 16 -14.01 -16.95 -28.44
N SER A 17 -14.41 -15.73 -28.79
CA SER A 17 -13.60 -14.52 -28.57
C SER A 17 -13.46 -14.18 -27.11
N PRO A 18 -12.27 -13.71 -26.64
CA PRO A 18 -12.07 -13.32 -25.25
C PRO A 18 -12.93 -12.10 -24.88
N ARG A 19 -13.58 -12.14 -23.71
CA ARG A 19 -14.36 -11.03 -23.15
C ARG A 19 -13.57 -10.31 -22.06
N THR A 20 -13.52 -9.00 -22.11
CA THR A 20 -12.82 -8.15 -21.14
C THR A 20 -13.71 -7.92 -19.94
N ALA A 21 -13.19 -8.18 -18.72
CA ALA A 21 -13.97 -8.19 -17.49
C ALA A 21 -13.92 -6.88 -16.67
N VAL A 22 -13.21 -5.84 -17.12
CA VAL A 22 -12.99 -4.59 -16.35
C VAL A 22 -14.31 -3.98 -15.88
N VAL A 23 -15.25 -3.72 -16.80
CA VAL A 23 -16.54 -3.11 -16.48
C VAL A 23 -17.37 -4.01 -15.57
N MET A 24 -17.39 -5.32 -15.84
CA MET A 24 -18.11 -6.29 -15.01
C MET A 24 -17.60 -6.32 -13.58
N LEU A 25 -16.28 -6.37 -13.38
CA LEU A 25 -15.68 -6.37 -12.03
C LEU A 25 -15.96 -5.07 -11.29
N GLY A 26 -15.91 -3.92 -11.95
CA GLY A 26 -16.29 -2.62 -11.38
C GLY A 26 -17.75 -2.62 -10.92
N VAL A 27 -18.66 -3.05 -11.78
CA VAL A 27 -20.10 -3.18 -11.46
C VAL A 27 -20.34 -4.08 -10.28
N LEU A 28 -19.72 -5.27 -10.24
CA LEU A 28 -19.87 -6.19 -9.11
C LEU A 28 -19.32 -5.59 -7.81
N ASN A 29 -18.17 -4.93 -7.87
CA ASN A 29 -17.59 -4.29 -6.70
C ASN A 29 -18.49 -3.19 -6.12
N GLU A 30 -19.11 -2.38 -6.99
CA GLU A 30 -20.01 -1.34 -6.53
C GLU A 30 -21.32 -1.91 -5.97
N ILE A 31 -21.84 -3.00 -6.55
CA ILE A 31 -22.97 -3.72 -5.96
C ILE A 31 -22.62 -4.29 -4.58
N ARG A 32 -21.42 -4.83 -4.41
CA ARG A 32 -20.94 -5.32 -3.10
C ARG A 32 -20.93 -4.22 -2.05
N LYS A 33 -20.48 -3.00 -2.41
CA LYS A 33 -20.38 -1.85 -1.50
C LYS A 33 -21.75 -1.29 -1.13
N THR A 34 -22.63 -1.13 -2.13
CA THR A 34 -23.87 -0.35 -1.97
C THR A 34 -25.15 -1.16 -1.87
N GLY A 35 -25.11 -2.41 -2.32
CA GLY A 35 -26.30 -3.26 -2.45
C GLY A 35 -27.26 -2.81 -3.55
N LYS A 36 -26.83 -1.95 -4.49
CA LYS A 36 -27.72 -1.32 -5.48
C LYS A 36 -27.14 -1.37 -6.88
N ILE A 37 -27.88 -1.93 -7.84
CA ILE A 37 -27.52 -1.88 -9.27
C ILE A 37 -27.57 -0.44 -9.80
N THR A 38 -28.45 0.41 -9.28
CA THR A 38 -28.54 1.82 -9.67
C THR A 38 -27.28 2.60 -9.35
N SER A 39 -26.65 2.34 -8.20
CA SER A 39 -25.35 2.94 -7.84
C SER A 39 -24.24 2.47 -8.78
N ALA A 40 -24.19 1.17 -9.07
CA ALA A 40 -23.24 0.61 -10.02
C ALA A 40 -23.41 1.16 -11.45
N ALA A 41 -24.66 1.43 -11.86
CA ALA A 41 -24.95 2.04 -13.16
C ALA A 41 -24.45 3.50 -13.20
N SER A 42 -24.66 4.27 -12.14
CA SER A 42 -24.18 5.65 -12.03
C SER A 42 -22.65 5.72 -12.03
N ASP A 43 -22.00 4.88 -11.25
CA ASP A 43 -20.52 4.80 -11.15
C ASP A 43 -19.87 4.43 -12.49
N ALA A 44 -20.43 3.43 -13.18
CA ALA A 44 -19.95 2.99 -14.49
C ALA A 44 -20.36 3.92 -15.67
N HIS A 45 -21.10 5.00 -15.42
CA HIS A 45 -21.70 5.88 -16.47
C HIS A 45 -22.54 5.11 -17.47
N LEU A 46 -23.27 4.09 -17.02
CA LEU A 46 -24.13 3.23 -17.83
C LEU A 46 -25.60 3.37 -17.42
N SER A 47 -26.53 2.98 -18.30
CA SER A 47 -27.93 2.88 -17.90
C SER A 47 -28.17 1.64 -17.02
N TYR A 48 -29.19 1.70 -16.15
CA TYR A 48 -29.61 0.54 -15.34
C TYR A 48 -29.82 -0.73 -16.18
N ARG A 49 -30.48 -0.58 -17.34
CA ARG A 49 -30.75 -1.69 -18.25
C ARG A 49 -29.46 -2.29 -18.83
N HIS A 50 -28.49 -1.43 -19.14
CA HIS A 50 -27.20 -1.89 -19.65
C HIS A 50 -26.44 -2.71 -18.59
N VAL A 51 -26.39 -2.23 -17.35
CA VAL A 51 -25.75 -2.97 -16.24
C VAL A 51 -26.45 -4.28 -15.96
N TRP A 52 -27.79 -4.30 -15.98
CA TRP A 52 -28.56 -5.52 -15.85
C TRP A 52 -28.22 -6.55 -16.92
N ASN A 53 -28.26 -6.15 -18.19
CA ASN A 53 -27.88 -7.01 -19.32
C ASN A 53 -26.43 -7.50 -19.21
N LEU A 54 -25.51 -6.64 -18.76
CA LEU A 54 -24.11 -7.01 -18.55
C LEU A 54 -23.98 -8.13 -17.50
N ILE A 55 -24.67 -8.02 -16.39
CA ILE A 55 -24.69 -9.05 -15.32
C ILE A 55 -25.27 -10.37 -15.86
N GLU A 56 -26.39 -10.33 -16.61
CA GLU A 56 -27.00 -11.52 -17.20
C GLU A 56 -26.05 -12.18 -18.21
N GLN A 57 -25.46 -11.44 -19.13
CA GLN A 57 -24.54 -11.97 -20.14
C GLN A 57 -23.29 -12.63 -19.52
N TRP A 58 -22.78 -12.09 -18.41
CA TRP A 58 -21.68 -12.67 -17.69
C TRP A 58 -22.10 -13.89 -16.85
N SER A 59 -23.31 -13.88 -16.28
CA SER A 59 -23.88 -15.04 -15.59
C SER A 59 -24.08 -16.22 -16.54
N GLU A 60 -24.57 -15.95 -17.74
CA GLU A 60 -24.68 -16.95 -18.82
C GLU A 60 -23.32 -17.47 -19.27
N PHE A 61 -22.34 -16.55 -19.45
CA PHE A 61 -20.99 -16.92 -19.83
C PHE A 61 -20.31 -17.87 -18.83
N PHE A 62 -20.54 -17.68 -17.54
CA PHE A 62 -20.00 -18.56 -16.50
C PHE A 62 -20.92 -19.75 -16.16
N GLY A 63 -22.12 -19.77 -16.68
CA GLY A 63 -23.12 -20.77 -16.31
C GLY A 63 -23.58 -20.68 -14.86
N THR A 64 -23.32 -19.54 -14.19
CA THR A 64 -23.60 -19.36 -12.76
C THR A 64 -23.98 -17.89 -12.50
N PRO A 65 -25.08 -17.63 -11.73
CA PRO A 65 -25.48 -16.26 -11.39
C PRO A 65 -24.38 -15.51 -10.64
N LEU A 66 -24.19 -14.23 -10.96
CA LEU A 66 -23.24 -13.33 -10.28
C LEU A 66 -23.90 -12.51 -9.20
N VAL A 67 -25.18 -12.19 -9.36
CA VAL A 67 -25.96 -11.31 -8.48
C VAL A 67 -27.31 -11.94 -8.19
N GLU A 68 -27.74 -11.83 -6.95
CA GLU A 68 -29.09 -12.16 -6.48
C GLU A 68 -29.85 -10.88 -6.15
N THR A 69 -31.03 -10.71 -6.71
CA THR A 69 -31.92 -9.58 -6.42
C THR A 69 -33.07 -10.02 -5.54
N GLN A 70 -33.30 -9.29 -4.45
CA GLN A 70 -34.44 -9.52 -3.57
C GLN A 70 -35.37 -8.30 -3.64
N ARG A 71 -36.64 -8.53 -3.98
CA ARG A 71 -37.66 -7.46 -4.08
C ARG A 71 -37.73 -6.66 -2.78
N GLY A 72 -37.46 -5.35 -2.83
CA GLY A 72 -37.47 -4.46 -1.65
C GLY A 72 -36.23 -4.54 -0.74
N LYS A 73 -35.27 -5.43 -1.00
CA LYS A 73 -34.04 -5.58 -0.17
C LYS A 73 -32.74 -5.27 -0.92
N GLY A 74 -32.83 -4.88 -2.21
CA GLY A 74 -31.66 -4.59 -3.02
C GLY A 74 -31.07 -5.80 -3.72
N SER A 75 -29.78 -5.71 -4.05
CA SER A 75 -29.02 -6.72 -4.79
C SER A 75 -27.80 -7.14 -3.97
N LYS A 76 -27.47 -8.44 -4.00
CA LYS A 76 -26.28 -9.00 -3.34
C LYS A 76 -25.50 -9.82 -4.35
N LEU A 77 -24.19 -9.91 -4.18
CA LEU A 77 -23.39 -10.85 -4.95
C LEU A 77 -23.69 -12.29 -4.49
N THR A 78 -23.64 -13.20 -5.44
CA THR A 78 -23.57 -14.64 -5.13
C THR A 78 -22.18 -14.97 -4.55
N PRO A 79 -21.98 -16.14 -3.93
CA PRO A 79 -20.64 -16.59 -3.51
C PRO A 79 -19.61 -16.57 -4.65
N PHE A 80 -20.05 -16.85 -5.87
CA PHE A 80 -19.18 -16.79 -7.05
C PHE A 80 -18.86 -15.34 -7.46
N GLY A 81 -19.87 -14.45 -7.47
CA GLY A 81 -19.68 -13.02 -7.70
C GLY A 81 -18.72 -12.39 -6.68
N GLU A 82 -18.89 -12.71 -5.39
CA GLU A 82 -17.96 -12.29 -4.32
C GLU A 82 -16.53 -12.77 -4.61
N ARG A 83 -16.37 -14.02 -5.01
CA ARG A 83 -15.06 -14.59 -5.29
C ARG A 83 -14.37 -13.92 -6.48
N LEU A 84 -15.10 -13.52 -7.52
CA LEU A 84 -14.58 -12.78 -8.66
C LEU A 84 -14.08 -11.39 -8.25
N VAL A 85 -14.88 -10.66 -7.45
CA VAL A 85 -14.48 -9.33 -6.96
C VAL A 85 -13.23 -9.42 -6.10
N TRP A 86 -13.19 -10.35 -5.13
CA TRP A 86 -12.01 -10.54 -4.29
C TRP A 86 -10.76 -10.94 -5.08
N ALA A 87 -10.92 -11.77 -6.11
CA ALA A 87 -9.81 -12.11 -6.98
C ALA A 87 -9.28 -10.88 -7.74
N GLY A 88 -10.19 -10.01 -8.22
CA GLY A 88 -9.83 -8.75 -8.87
C GLY A 88 -9.08 -7.80 -7.94
N GLU A 89 -9.63 -7.53 -6.76
CA GLU A 89 -9.01 -6.65 -5.76
C GLU A 89 -7.63 -7.16 -5.33
N ARG A 90 -7.49 -8.46 -5.09
CA ARG A 90 -6.20 -9.05 -4.74
C ARG A 90 -5.17 -8.90 -5.86
N MET A 91 -5.55 -9.15 -7.12
CA MET A 91 -4.64 -8.97 -8.24
C MET A 91 -4.26 -7.52 -8.44
N GLN A 92 -5.19 -6.58 -8.29
CA GLN A 92 -4.90 -5.15 -8.33
C GLN A 92 -3.94 -4.73 -7.21
N ALA A 93 -4.19 -5.16 -5.99
CA ALA A 93 -3.35 -4.87 -4.83
C ALA A 93 -1.93 -5.47 -4.98
N ARG A 94 -1.81 -6.62 -5.65
CA ARG A 94 -0.53 -7.30 -5.90
C ARG A 94 0.27 -6.66 -7.03
N LEU A 95 -0.38 -6.34 -8.17
CA LEU A 95 0.28 -5.86 -9.37
C LEU A 95 0.41 -4.34 -9.42
N GLY A 96 -0.48 -3.59 -8.75
CA GLY A 96 -0.52 -2.12 -8.82
C GLY A 96 0.84 -1.46 -8.67
N PRO A 97 1.59 -1.68 -7.57
CA PRO A 97 2.90 -1.06 -7.40
C PRO A 97 3.95 -1.46 -8.44
N GLN A 98 3.87 -2.68 -9.00
CA GLN A 98 4.76 -3.12 -10.06
C GLN A 98 4.43 -2.40 -11.38
N LEU A 99 3.14 -2.27 -11.70
CA LEU A 99 2.67 -1.54 -12.87
C LEU A 99 2.97 -0.05 -12.77
N GLU A 100 2.87 0.54 -11.57
CA GLU A 100 3.29 1.92 -11.30
C GLU A 100 4.79 2.11 -11.52
N ASN A 101 5.65 1.20 -11.04
CA ASN A 101 7.08 1.24 -11.30
C ASN A 101 7.40 1.15 -12.81
N LEU A 102 6.76 0.23 -13.54
CA LEU A 102 6.91 0.09 -14.99
C LEU A 102 6.44 1.34 -15.73
N ALA A 103 5.34 1.95 -15.31
CA ALA A 103 4.84 3.21 -15.88
C ALA A 103 5.83 4.35 -15.68
N GLN A 104 6.49 4.44 -14.52
CA GLN A 104 7.55 5.42 -14.26
C GLN A 104 8.80 5.17 -15.09
N GLU A 105 9.21 3.92 -15.25
CA GLU A 105 10.33 3.53 -16.10
C GLU A 105 10.09 3.99 -17.55
N LEU A 106 8.94 3.63 -18.12
CA LEU A 106 8.53 4.05 -19.46
C LEU A 106 8.42 5.58 -19.58
N ALA A 107 7.87 6.25 -18.57
CA ALA A 107 7.81 7.72 -18.54
C ALA A 107 9.20 8.34 -18.57
N SER A 108 10.18 7.75 -17.87
CA SER A 108 11.57 8.22 -17.85
C SER A 108 12.25 8.07 -19.21
N GLU A 109 11.92 7.03 -19.98
CA GLU A 109 12.42 6.85 -21.34
C GLU A 109 11.83 7.84 -22.33
N ILE A 110 10.54 8.19 -22.19
CA ILE A 110 9.80 9.05 -23.12
C ILE A 110 10.04 10.53 -22.86
N LYS A 111 10.13 10.94 -21.58
CA LYS A 111 10.29 12.35 -21.17
C LYS A 111 11.43 13.11 -21.89
N PRO A 112 12.62 12.54 -22.17
CA PRO A 112 13.68 13.25 -22.87
C PRO A 112 13.31 13.72 -24.27
N PHE A 113 12.31 13.12 -24.89
CA PHE A 113 11.83 13.48 -26.25
C PHE A 113 10.73 14.55 -26.23
N LEU A 114 10.25 14.95 -25.03
CA LEU A 114 9.24 15.98 -24.86
C LEU A 114 9.92 17.33 -24.62
N GLU A 115 9.40 18.42 -25.19
CA GLU A 115 10.01 19.75 -25.14
C GLU A 115 10.10 20.37 -23.73
N GLN A 116 9.25 19.94 -22.79
CA GLN A 116 9.25 20.41 -21.41
C GLN A 116 10.04 19.47 -20.51
N ARG A 117 11.14 19.96 -19.93
CA ARG A 117 11.93 19.26 -18.90
C ARG A 117 11.63 19.87 -17.53
N PRO A 118 10.56 19.47 -16.83
CA PRO A 118 10.43 19.84 -15.41
C PRO A 118 11.58 19.23 -14.61
N SER A 119 11.96 19.88 -13.51
CA SER A 119 12.86 19.25 -12.54
C SER A 119 12.22 17.95 -12.02
N VAL A 120 12.81 16.82 -12.32
CA VAL A 120 12.30 15.51 -11.87
C VAL A 120 13.00 15.15 -10.57
N ILE A 121 12.22 14.96 -9.52
CA ILE A 121 12.69 14.47 -8.21
C ILE A 121 12.55 12.97 -8.18
N ARG A 122 13.65 12.26 -7.93
CA ARG A 122 13.67 10.80 -7.82
C ARG A 122 13.42 10.41 -6.37
N VAL A 123 12.29 9.76 -6.12
CA VAL A 123 11.88 9.32 -4.78
C VAL A 123 11.89 7.79 -4.73
N HIS A 124 12.72 7.22 -3.87
CA HIS A 124 12.70 5.79 -3.57
C HIS A 124 12.08 5.58 -2.17
N ALA A 125 11.00 4.84 -2.11
CA ALA A 125 10.23 4.70 -0.87
C ALA A 125 9.54 3.33 -0.80
N SER A 126 9.23 2.86 0.39
CA SER A 126 8.37 1.69 0.53
C SER A 126 6.94 2.03 0.16
N HIS A 127 6.23 1.09 -0.47
CA HIS A 127 4.82 1.27 -0.79
C HIS A 127 4.01 1.49 0.50
N GLY A 128 3.27 2.60 0.57
CA GLY A 128 2.48 2.96 1.74
C GLY A 128 1.45 4.04 1.46
N PHE A 129 0.36 4.05 2.21
CA PHE A 129 -0.78 4.94 2.00
C PHE A 129 -0.42 6.44 2.09
N ALA A 130 0.46 6.82 3.03
CA ALA A 130 0.90 8.21 3.15
C ALA A 130 1.81 8.64 1.99
N VAL A 131 2.63 7.73 1.43
CA VAL A 131 3.47 8.00 0.25
C VAL A 131 2.60 8.16 -0.99
N ALA A 132 1.58 7.30 -1.16
CA ALA A 132 0.60 7.44 -2.23
C ALA A 132 -0.16 8.79 -2.10
N LYS A 133 -0.53 9.17 -0.87
CA LYS A 133 -1.16 10.46 -0.61
C LYS A 133 -0.23 11.65 -0.95
N LEU A 134 1.06 11.57 -0.61
CA LEU A 134 2.03 12.59 -1.00
C LEU A 134 2.13 12.70 -2.53
N ARG A 135 2.14 11.58 -3.24
CA ARG A 135 2.14 11.57 -4.70
C ARG A 135 0.94 12.30 -5.28
N GLU A 136 -0.27 12.05 -4.77
CA GLU A 136 -1.48 12.75 -5.22
C GLU A 136 -1.37 14.29 -5.10
N PHE A 137 -0.70 14.79 -4.06
CA PHE A 137 -0.45 16.22 -3.89
C PHE A 137 0.60 16.73 -4.86
N LEU A 138 1.70 16.00 -5.05
CA LEU A 138 2.80 16.37 -5.94
C LEU A 138 2.37 16.36 -7.42
N ASP A 139 1.51 15.43 -7.83
CA ASP A 139 0.99 15.35 -9.20
C ASP A 139 0.12 16.58 -9.58
N ARG A 140 -0.38 17.32 -8.59
CA ARG A 140 -1.13 18.58 -8.79
C ARG A 140 -0.24 19.82 -8.88
N GLU A 141 1.06 19.68 -8.54
CA GLU A 141 1.99 20.82 -8.52
C GLU A 141 2.59 21.09 -9.90
N PRO A 142 2.37 22.30 -10.45
CA PRO A 142 2.95 22.66 -11.74
C PRO A 142 4.49 22.77 -11.64
N GLY A 143 5.19 22.22 -12.62
CA GLY A 143 6.65 22.36 -12.74
C GLY A 143 7.49 21.38 -11.91
N ILE A 144 6.88 20.50 -11.09
CA ILE A 144 7.57 19.43 -10.38
C ILE A 144 7.18 18.09 -11.00
N GLY A 145 8.20 17.38 -11.51
CA GLY A 145 8.06 15.98 -11.90
C GLY A 145 8.51 15.07 -10.78
N VAL A 146 7.81 14.00 -10.52
CA VAL A 146 8.21 12.99 -9.53
C VAL A 146 8.39 11.65 -10.22
N ASP A 147 9.58 11.06 -10.06
CA ASP A 147 9.87 9.65 -10.38
C ASP A 147 9.85 8.88 -9.05
N LEU A 148 8.68 8.35 -8.68
CA LEU A 148 8.50 7.58 -7.46
C LEU A 148 8.65 6.09 -7.78
N ARG A 149 9.63 5.46 -7.15
CA ARG A 149 9.86 4.01 -7.23
C ARG A 149 9.62 3.34 -5.89
N TYR A 150 8.81 2.30 -5.90
CA TYR A 150 8.56 1.49 -4.72
C TYR A 150 9.66 0.43 -4.57
N VAL A 151 10.44 0.58 -3.51
CA VAL A 151 11.57 -0.29 -3.17
C VAL A 151 11.58 -0.62 -1.67
N SER A 152 12.39 -1.57 -1.24
CA SER A 152 12.54 -1.87 0.18
C SER A 152 13.23 -0.72 0.93
N ASN A 153 13.06 -0.69 2.26
CA ASN A 153 13.69 0.30 3.14
C ASN A 153 15.23 0.37 2.95
N GLN A 154 15.87 -0.78 2.88
CA GLN A 154 17.32 -0.88 2.67
C GLN A 154 17.72 -0.39 1.28
N HIS A 155 17.06 -0.85 0.22
CA HIS A 155 17.35 -0.41 -1.14
C HIS A 155 17.15 1.10 -1.33
N SER A 156 16.18 1.70 -0.63
CA SER A 156 15.94 3.13 -0.63
C SER A 156 17.16 3.91 -0.12
N LEU A 157 17.73 3.52 1.03
CA LEU A 157 18.93 4.15 1.61
C LEU A 157 20.18 3.90 0.77
N VAL A 158 20.36 2.68 0.25
CA VAL A 158 21.45 2.35 -0.69
C VAL A 158 21.40 3.25 -1.93
N SER A 159 20.21 3.43 -2.50
CA SER A 159 20.00 4.29 -3.67
C SER A 159 20.38 5.74 -3.39
N LEU A 160 20.04 6.27 -2.20
CA LEU A 160 20.45 7.63 -1.80
C LEU A 160 21.97 7.74 -1.65
N ALA A 161 22.60 6.76 -1.00
CA ALA A 161 24.06 6.74 -0.82
C ALA A 161 24.81 6.70 -2.16
N GLN A 162 24.25 6.02 -3.16
CA GLN A 162 24.78 5.92 -4.52
C GLN A 162 24.37 7.08 -5.45
N GLY A 163 23.57 8.03 -5.00
CA GLY A 163 23.05 9.12 -5.81
C GLY A 163 22.00 8.71 -6.86
N ALA A 164 21.42 7.52 -6.71
CA ALA A 164 20.38 7.01 -7.61
C ALA A 164 19.00 7.62 -7.32
N CYS A 165 18.76 8.17 -6.12
CA CYS A 165 17.58 8.96 -5.81
C CYS A 165 17.94 10.25 -5.05
N ASP A 166 16.99 11.16 -4.96
CA ASP A 166 17.13 12.46 -4.30
C ASP A 166 16.44 12.43 -2.91
N LEU A 167 15.42 11.59 -2.75
CA LEU A 167 14.64 11.42 -1.52
C LEU A 167 14.43 9.92 -1.25
N SER A 168 14.86 9.46 -0.09
CA SER A 168 14.79 8.06 0.34
C SER A 168 13.85 7.89 1.52
N GLY A 169 12.99 6.86 1.53
CA GLY A 169 12.16 6.49 2.67
C GLY A 169 12.95 5.71 3.73
N LEU A 170 12.68 5.98 5.01
CA LEU A 170 13.25 5.27 6.16
C LEU A 170 12.16 4.99 7.20
N HIS A 171 11.99 3.72 7.56
CA HIS A 171 11.06 3.28 8.61
C HIS A 171 11.82 2.85 9.85
N LEU A 172 11.34 3.26 11.02
CA LEU A 172 11.90 2.87 12.31
C LEU A 172 10.78 2.51 13.29
N PRO A 173 10.76 1.29 13.84
CA PRO A 173 9.79 0.90 14.84
C PRO A 173 10.01 1.65 16.16
N HIS A 174 8.97 1.79 16.97
CA HIS A 174 9.07 2.22 18.36
C HIS A 174 9.49 1.05 19.27
N GLY A 175 9.95 1.37 20.47
CA GLY A 175 10.29 0.39 21.49
C GLY A 175 11.64 -0.30 21.28
N ALA A 176 11.78 -1.52 21.78
CA ALA A 176 13.05 -2.26 21.86
C ALA A 176 13.72 -2.50 20.48
N LEU A 177 12.95 -2.62 19.42
CA LEU A 177 13.48 -2.87 18.07
C LEU A 177 14.05 -1.61 17.38
N ARG A 178 13.80 -0.41 17.93
CA ARG A 178 14.25 0.86 17.34
C ARG A 178 15.78 0.93 17.22
N ALA A 179 16.49 0.50 18.25
CA ALA A 179 17.95 0.52 18.27
C ALA A 179 18.56 -0.33 17.14
N GLN A 180 17.94 -1.48 16.85
CA GLN A 180 18.37 -2.36 15.76
C GLN A 180 18.12 -1.70 14.38
N GLY A 181 16.95 -1.09 14.18
CA GLY A 181 16.62 -0.34 12.98
C GLY A 181 17.59 0.83 12.72
N ILE A 182 17.91 1.59 13.77
CA ILE A 182 18.89 2.69 13.71
C ILE A 182 20.28 2.16 13.35
N LYS A 183 20.71 1.05 13.96
CA LYS A 183 22.01 0.43 13.65
C LYS A 183 22.11 0.07 12.17
N ALA A 184 21.08 -0.55 11.61
CA ALA A 184 21.04 -0.92 10.19
C ALA A 184 21.02 0.32 9.27
N ALA A 185 20.24 1.35 9.61
CA ALA A 185 20.18 2.59 8.83
C ALA A 185 21.51 3.37 8.86
N ARG A 186 22.21 3.35 10.00
CA ARG A 186 23.48 4.08 10.21
C ARG A 186 24.59 3.69 9.22
N GLU A 187 24.56 2.47 8.71
CA GLU A 187 25.55 2.00 7.73
C GLU A 187 25.48 2.77 6.39
N TRP A 188 24.31 3.36 6.10
CA TRP A 188 24.03 4.06 4.83
C TRP A 188 23.88 5.58 4.97
N LEU A 189 23.86 6.09 6.21
CA LEU A 189 23.67 7.51 6.50
C LEU A 189 24.99 8.23 6.69
N ASP A 190 25.20 9.32 5.94
CA ASP A 190 26.32 10.24 6.15
C ASP A 190 25.91 11.34 7.16
N PRO A 191 26.56 11.38 8.36
CA PRO A 191 26.21 12.37 9.39
C PRO A 191 26.41 13.83 9.00
N ARG A 192 27.24 14.10 7.99
CA ARG A 192 27.53 15.47 7.52
C ARG A 192 26.60 15.89 6.39
N GLU A 193 26.38 14.99 5.45
CA GLU A 193 25.69 15.28 4.19
C GLU A 193 24.21 14.97 4.22
N ASP A 194 23.74 14.04 5.07
CA ASP A 194 22.34 13.64 5.07
C ASP A 194 21.48 14.43 6.07
N ARG A 195 20.21 14.58 5.71
CA ARG A 195 19.18 15.19 6.53
C ARG A 195 17.98 14.26 6.59
N ILE A 196 17.41 14.15 7.80
CA ILE A 196 16.24 13.32 8.07
C ILE A 196 15.05 14.25 8.21
N ILE A 197 13.97 13.91 7.55
CA ILE A 197 12.73 14.68 7.49
C ILE A 197 11.64 13.81 8.09
N SER A 198 11.03 14.26 9.19
CA SER A 198 9.89 13.58 9.79
C SER A 198 8.71 13.61 8.81
N PHE A 199 8.05 12.46 8.65
CA PHE A 199 6.96 12.36 7.70
C PHE A 199 5.65 11.99 8.41
N VAL A 200 5.49 10.74 8.84
CA VAL A 200 4.30 10.27 9.53
C VAL A 200 4.66 9.19 10.55
N THR A 201 3.77 8.99 11.52
CA THR A 201 3.75 7.82 12.38
C THR A 201 2.62 6.91 11.96
N ARG A 202 2.79 5.59 12.03
CA ARG A 202 1.76 4.62 11.65
C ARG A 202 1.66 3.45 12.61
N GLU A 203 0.45 2.88 12.72
CA GLU A 203 0.20 1.70 13.53
C GLU A 203 0.44 0.43 12.72
N MET A 204 1.21 -0.49 13.32
CA MET A 204 1.55 -1.80 12.79
C MET A 204 0.95 -2.89 13.68
N GLY A 205 0.41 -3.95 13.07
CA GLY A 205 -0.25 -5.00 13.83
C GLY A 205 -0.77 -6.14 12.98
N LEU A 206 -1.58 -6.99 13.62
CA LEU A 206 -2.22 -8.12 12.97
C LEU A 206 -3.55 -7.68 12.34
N MET A 207 -3.67 -7.91 11.05
CA MET A 207 -4.90 -7.77 10.28
C MET A 207 -5.60 -9.12 10.31
N VAL A 208 -6.81 -9.18 10.85
CA VAL A 208 -7.56 -10.43 11.03
C VAL A 208 -8.93 -10.33 10.37
N ALA A 209 -9.50 -11.47 9.99
CA ALA A 209 -10.84 -11.53 9.40
C ALA A 209 -11.86 -10.82 10.31
N ARG A 210 -12.85 -10.17 9.69
CA ARG A 210 -13.90 -9.43 10.39
C ARG A 210 -14.58 -10.27 11.47
N GLY A 211 -14.71 -9.71 12.67
CA GLY A 211 -15.24 -10.38 13.85
C GLY A 211 -14.23 -11.31 14.51
N ASN A 212 -13.01 -11.39 14.02
CA ASN A 212 -11.92 -12.19 14.57
C ASN A 212 -12.33 -13.61 14.96
N PRO A 213 -12.83 -14.43 14.02
CA PRO A 213 -13.39 -15.75 14.34
C PRO A 213 -12.36 -16.70 14.96
N MET A 214 -11.07 -16.50 14.68
CA MET A 214 -9.97 -17.30 15.23
C MET A 214 -9.52 -16.83 16.62
N ARG A 215 -10.10 -15.75 17.16
CA ARG A 215 -9.76 -15.15 18.45
C ARG A 215 -8.25 -14.92 18.60
N ILE A 216 -7.65 -14.29 17.61
CA ILE A 216 -6.26 -13.90 17.61
C ILE A 216 -6.13 -12.61 18.43
N ALA A 217 -5.26 -12.58 19.45
CA ALA A 217 -5.04 -11.42 20.31
C ALA A 217 -3.56 -11.00 20.37
N SER A 218 -2.65 -11.92 20.03
CA SER A 218 -1.19 -11.70 20.09
C SER A 218 -0.48 -12.45 18.96
N LEU A 219 0.84 -12.24 18.86
CA LEU A 219 1.70 -12.97 17.91
C LEU A 219 1.73 -14.48 18.21
N ASP A 220 1.63 -14.88 19.50
CA ASP A 220 1.63 -16.29 19.90
C ASP A 220 0.45 -17.05 19.30
N ASP A 221 -0.69 -16.38 19.12
CA ASP A 221 -1.89 -16.99 18.55
C ASP A 221 -1.73 -17.42 17.09
N LEU A 222 -0.73 -16.89 16.38
CA LEU A 222 -0.41 -17.28 15.01
C LEU A 222 0.09 -18.73 14.93
N THR A 223 0.60 -19.29 16.04
CA THR A 223 1.08 -20.68 16.11
C THR A 223 -0.06 -21.69 16.29
N LYS A 224 -1.32 -21.26 16.48
CA LYS A 224 -2.48 -22.15 16.56
C LYS A 224 -2.61 -22.95 15.26
N PRO A 225 -2.78 -24.30 15.31
CA PRO A 225 -2.76 -25.14 14.11
C PRO A 225 -3.82 -24.79 13.05
N ASN A 226 -4.93 -24.21 13.49
CA ASN A 226 -6.08 -23.85 12.65
C ASN A 226 -6.03 -22.39 12.16
N VAL A 227 -5.02 -21.61 12.50
CA VAL A 227 -4.81 -20.23 12.00
C VAL A 227 -3.96 -20.30 10.75
N ARG A 228 -4.47 -19.76 9.64
CA ARG A 228 -3.74 -19.60 8.38
C ARG A 228 -3.20 -18.19 8.30
N PHE A 229 -1.92 -18.07 8.02
CA PHE A 229 -1.23 -16.79 7.89
C PHE A 229 -0.80 -16.52 6.45
N VAL A 230 -0.74 -15.27 6.05
CA VAL A 230 -0.10 -14.82 4.81
C VAL A 230 0.93 -13.76 5.17
N ASN A 231 2.13 -13.92 4.66
CA ASN A 231 3.27 -13.06 4.99
C ASN A 231 3.54 -12.03 3.89
N ARG A 232 4.37 -11.06 4.23
CA ARG A 232 4.95 -10.11 3.28
C ARG A 232 6.18 -10.72 2.62
N ASP A 233 6.48 -10.19 1.43
CA ASP A 233 7.71 -10.47 0.70
C ASP A 233 8.97 -10.29 1.56
N HIS A 234 9.97 -11.14 1.34
CA HIS A 234 11.21 -11.20 2.13
C HIS A 234 12.01 -9.88 2.11
N ASP A 235 11.95 -9.14 1.00
CA ASP A 235 12.64 -7.85 0.86
C ASP A 235 11.88 -6.68 1.49
N SER A 236 10.68 -6.91 2.03
CA SER A 236 9.89 -5.84 2.62
C SER A 236 10.35 -5.50 4.04
N GLY A 237 10.45 -4.20 4.37
CA GLY A 237 10.72 -3.77 5.74
C GLY A 237 9.69 -4.27 6.76
N THR A 238 8.45 -4.50 6.35
CA THR A 238 7.39 -5.09 7.18
C THR A 238 7.69 -6.54 7.52
N ARG A 239 8.22 -7.32 6.57
CA ARG A 239 8.64 -8.70 6.80
C ARG A 239 9.81 -8.73 7.79
N LEU A 240 10.83 -7.93 7.55
CA LEU A 240 11.97 -7.82 8.47
C LEU A 240 11.53 -7.46 9.90
N LEU A 241 10.61 -6.51 10.03
CA LEU A 241 10.05 -6.13 11.32
C LEU A 241 9.28 -7.28 11.97
N PHE A 242 8.49 -8.01 11.20
CA PHE A 242 7.74 -9.18 11.68
C PHE A 242 8.68 -10.29 12.17
N ASP A 243 9.74 -10.60 11.42
CA ASP A 243 10.75 -11.59 11.81
C ASP A 243 11.47 -11.19 13.11
N GLN A 244 11.78 -9.91 13.27
CA GLN A 244 12.36 -9.38 14.51
C GLN A 244 11.39 -9.50 15.71
N LEU A 245 10.10 -9.26 15.48
CA LEU A 245 9.06 -9.44 16.50
C LEU A 245 8.93 -10.91 16.91
N LEU A 246 8.90 -11.84 15.96
CA LEU A 246 8.87 -13.27 16.24
C LEU A 246 10.09 -13.69 17.08
N ALA A 247 11.29 -13.23 16.70
CA ALA A 247 12.51 -13.52 17.43
C ALA A 247 12.47 -12.94 18.87
N ALA A 248 11.99 -11.71 19.03
CA ALA A 248 11.88 -11.06 20.34
C ALA A 248 10.88 -11.77 21.28
N HIS A 249 9.86 -12.41 20.71
CA HIS A 249 8.86 -13.21 21.44
C HIS A 249 9.21 -14.71 21.52
N ASN A 250 10.36 -15.14 21.00
CA ASN A 250 10.76 -16.54 20.92
C ASN A 250 9.77 -17.44 20.16
N ILE A 251 9.12 -16.89 19.14
CA ILE A 251 8.17 -17.62 18.27
C ILE A 251 8.93 -18.17 17.07
N ASP A 252 8.82 -19.49 16.90
CA ASP A 252 9.37 -20.18 15.72
C ASP A 252 8.43 -19.98 14.53
N GLU A 253 8.90 -19.33 13.46
CA GLU A 253 8.13 -19.12 12.23
C GLU A 253 7.65 -20.46 11.63
N GLY A 254 8.42 -21.52 11.76
CA GLY A 254 8.06 -22.86 11.27
C GLY A 254 6.77 -23.43 11.89
N LYS A 255 6.30 -22.86 13.01
CA LYS A 255 5.04 -23.22 13.65
C LYS A 255 3.84 -22.40 13.12
N ILE A 256 4.08 -21.37 12.31
CA ILE A 256 3.02 -20.52 11.76
C ILE A 256 2.56 -21.13 10.43
N ASN A 257 1.34 -21.65 10.41
CA ASN A 257 0.76 -22.24 9.21
C ASN A 257 0.54 -21.17 8.12
N GLY A 258 1.21 -21.31 6.98
CA GLY A 258 1.13 -20.40 5.86
C GLY A 258 2.17 -19.26 5.90
N ALA A 259 3.16 -19.27 6.81
CA ALA A 259 4.23 -18.27 6.85
C ALA A 259 5.02 -18.17 5.54
N GLN A 260 5.03 -19.23 4.73
CA GLN A 260 5.66 -19.26 3.40
C GLN A 260 4.74 -18.76 2.27
N GLN A 261 3.48 -18.50 2.56
CA GLN A 261 2.58 -17.84 1.61
C GLN A 261 2.89 -16.34 1.59
N ILE A 262 3.30 -15.81 0.45
CA ILE A 262 3.88 -14.46 0.33
C ILE A 262 3.03 -13.59 -0.59
N GLU A 263 2.86 -12.31 -0.16
CA GLU A 263 2.28 -11.23 -0.96
C GLU A 263 3.12 -9.93 -0.85
N PHE A 264 3.11 -9.10 -1.91
CA PHE A 264 4.08 -8.03 -2.09
C PHE A 264 3.71 -6.70 -1.42
N THR A 265 2.43 -6.46 -1.06
CA THR A 265 1.99 -5.17 -0.51
C THR A 265 1.12 -5.35 0.74
N HIS A 266 0.96 -4.29 1.54
CA HIS A 266 0.01 -4.30 2.65
C HIS A 266 -1.43 -4.54 2.17
N ALA A 267 -1.79 -3.97 1.02
CA ALA A 267 -3.10 -4.16 0.42
C ALA A 267 -3.31 -5.60 -0.05
N ALA A 268 -2.27 -6.24 -0.64
CA ALA A 268 -2.36 -7.60 -1.13
C ALA A 268 -2.55 -8.63 0.01
N VAL A 269 -1.78 -8.52 1.11
CA VAL A 269 -1.97 -9.38 2.26
C VAL A 269 -3.34 -9.16 2.92
N ALA A 270 -3.81 -7.91 3.03
CA ALA A 270 -5.14 -7.60 3.55
C ALA A 270 -6.26 -8.17 2.66
N ALA A 271 -6.16 -8.03 1.34
CA ALA A 271 -7.11 -8.62 0.40
C ALA A 271 -7.11 -10.16 0.48
N TYR A 272 -5.95 -10.77 0.72
CA TYR A 272 -5.82 -12.20 0.90
C TYR A 272 -6.59 -12.70 2.14
N VAL A 273 -6.48 -11.98 3.26
CA VAL A 273 -7.25 -12.26 4.48
C VAL A 273 -8.75 -11.99 4.25
N ALA A 274 -9.11 -10.86 3.67
CA ALA A 274 -10.51 -10.49 3.41
C ALA A 274 -11.23 -11.48 2.49
N SER A 275 -10.50 -12.09 1.54
CA SER A 275 -11.05 -13.14 0.66
C SER A 275 -11.21 -14.52 1.35
N GLY A 276 -10.85 -14.65 2.62
CA GLY A 276 -10.93 -15.89 3.39
C GLY A 276 -9.86 -16.93 3.00
N MET A 277 -8.80 -16.53 2.31
CA MET A 277 -7.69 -17.42 1.95
C MET A 277 -6.66 -17.57 3.08
N ALA A 278 -6.59 -16.58 3.98
CA ALA A 278 -5.89 -16.63 5.25
C ALA A 278 -6.78 -16.05 6.36
N ASP A 279 -6.40 -16.25 7.61
CA ASP A 279 -7.12 -15.77 8.78
C ASP A 279 -6.43 -14.55 9.40
N ALA A 280 -5.12 -14.40 9.16
CA ALA A 280 -4.32 -13.28 9.64
C ALA A 280 -3.17 -12.91 8.71
N SER A 281 -2.69 -11.67 8.84
CA SER A 281 -1.44 -11.16 8.29
C SER A 281 -0.89 -10.04 9.17
N PHE A 282 0.39 -9.66 8.98
CA PHE A 282 0.99 -8.50 9.64
C PHE A 282 1.12 -7.31 8.69
N GLY A 283 0.67 -6.13 9.14
CA GLY A 283 0.71 -4.93 8.30
C GLY A 283 0.21 -3.67 8.99
N VAL A 284 -0.19 -2.68 8.18
CA VAL A 284 -0.67 -1.37 8.64
C VAL A 284 -2.19 -1.35 8.84
N GLU A 285 -2.68 -0.58 9.82
CA GLU A 285 -4.12 -0.47 10.10
C GLU A 285 -4.91 0.03 8.89
N ALA A 286 -4.38 0.98 8.11
CA ALA A 286 -5.06 1.49 6.92
C ALA A 286 -5.42 0.38 5.93
N ALA A 287 -4.55 -0.62 5.73
CA ALA A 287 -4.85 -1.75 4.86
C ALA A 287 -5.97 -2.63 5.46
N ALA A 288 -5.93 -2.91 6.76
CA ALA A 288 -6.98 -3.66 7.42
C ALA A 288 -8.36 -2.98 7.23
N ARG A 289 -8.45 -1.70 7.53
CA ARG A 289 -9.72 -0.94 7.42
C ARG A 289 -10.21 -0.81 5.99
N HIS A 290 -9.29 -0.61 5.04
CA HIS A 290 -9.65 -0.54 3.61
C HIS A 290 -10.38 -1.81 3.13
N PHE A 291 -9.95 -2.97 3.61
CA PHE A 291 -10.55 -4.26 3.27
C PHE A 291 -11.58 -4.77 4.28
N GLY A 292 -12.02 -3.94 5.23
CA GLY A 292 -13.05 -4.28 6.22
C GLY A 292 -12.62 -5.35 7.22
N LEU A 293 -11.33 -5.48 7.47
CA LEU A 293 -10.75 -6.38 8.47
C LEU A 293 -10.71 -5.73 9.86
N ASP A 294 -10.64 -6.57 10.89
CA ASP A 294 -10.28 -6.11 12.22
C ASP A 294 -8.77 -6.00 12.35
N PHE A 295 -8.33 -5.13 13.27
CA PHE A 295 -6.92 -4.82 13.46
C PHE A 295 -6.54 -4.92 14.94
N ILE A 296 -5.44 -5.63 15.22
CA ILE A 296 -4.87 -5.83 16.54
C ILE A 296 -3.52 -5.13 16.54
N ARG A 297 -3.45 -3.96 17.17
CA ARG A 297 -2.22 -3.17 17.26
C ARG A 297 -1.13 -3.94 18.00
N ILE A 298 0.09 -3.96 17.43
CA ILE A 298 1.28 -4.55 18.04
C ILE A 298 2.28 -3.46 18.40
N LEU A 299 2.59 -2.55 17.46
CA LEU A 299 3.55 -1.46 17.69
C LEU A 299 3.24 -0.27 16.78
N THR A 300 3.94 0.82 17.07
CA THR A 300 3.96 2.03 16.24
C THR A 300 5.28 2.10 15.47
N GLU A 301 5.27 2.67 14.29
CA GLU A 301 6.44 2.88 13.45
C GLU A 301 6.47 4.32 12.93
N ASP A 302 7.64 4.97 13.02
CA ASP A 302 7.86 6.26 12.38
C ASP A 302 8.34 6.07 10.95
N TYR A 303 7.85 6.91 10.06
CA TYR A 303 8.33 7.02 8.70
C TYR A 303 9.00 8.38 8.50
N PHE A 304 10.21 8.35 8.01
CA PHE A 304 11.04 9.51 7.68
C PHE A 304 11.38 9.50 6.19
N PHE A 305 11.69 10.68 5.67
CA PHE A 305 12.48 10.78 4.45
C PHE A 305 13.92 11.18 4.77
N VAL A 306 14.82 10.77 3.91
CA VAL A 306 16.25 11.14 3.96
C VAL A 306 16.66 11.76 2.63
N CYS A 307 17.37 12.87 2.66
CA CYS A 307 17.93 13.50 1.48
C CYS A 307 19.34 14.07 1.76
N LYS A 308 20.10 14.36 0.70
CA LYS A 308 21.36 15.09 0.84
C LYS A 308 21.09 16.55 1.23
N ARG A 309 21.95 17.14 2.05
CA ARG A 309 21.88 18.55 2.46
C ARG A 309 21.81 19.49 1.26
N ALA A 310 22.64 19.25 0.24
CA ALA A 310 22.63 20.06 -0.97
C ALA A 310 21.30 20.02 -1.72
N PHE A 311 20.56 18.90 -1.65
CA PHE A 311 19.23 18.78 -2.25
C PHE A 311 18.16 19.50 -1.44
N LEU A 312 18.32 19.55 -0.12
CA LEU A 312 17.37 20.21 0.78
C LEU A 312 17.11 21.67 0.40
N ASP A 313 18.17 22.38 -0.02
CA ASP A 313 18.12 23.82 -0.35
C ASP A 313 17.60 24.10 -1.78
N THR A 314 17.26 23.08 -2.55
CA THR A 314 16.70 23.24 -3.91
C THR A 314 15.24 23.66 -3.88
N ALA A 315 14.83 24.48 -4.85
CA ALA A 315 13.42 24.91 -4.95
C ALA A 315 12.41 23.75 -5.01
N PRO A 316 12.65 22.65 -5.77
CA PRO A 316 11.75 21.51 -5.77
C PRO A 316 11.61 20.84 -4.39
N MET A 317 12.71 20.68 -3.63
CA MET A 317 12.64 20.09 -2.29
C MET A 317 11.96 21.02 -1.28
N GLN A 318 12.20 22.33 -1.34
CA GLN A 318 11.49 23.29 -0.50
C GLN A 318 9.99 23.23 -0.76
N ARG A 319 9.57 23.07 -2.01
CA ARG A 319 8.14 22.90 -2.35
C ARG A 319 7.57 21.59 -1.78
N ILE A 320 8.31 20.48 -1.80
CA ILE A 320 7.88 19.24 -1.11
C ILE A 320 7.69 19.50 0.40
N LEU A 321 8.63 20.20 1.04
CA LEU A 321 8.54 20.55 2.45
C LEU A 321 7.32 21.41 2.76
N GLU A 322 6.99 22.39 1.91
CA GLU A 322 5.78 23.20 2.05
C GLU A 322 4.53 22.32 1.97
N ILE A 323 4.47 21.41 0.99
CA ILE A 323 3.33 20.50 0.82
C ILE A 323 3.14 19.63 2.05
N ILE A 324 4.17 18.92 2.51
CA ILE A 324 4.04 18.02 3.65
C ILE A 324 3.76 18.75 4.97
N ARG A 325 4.12 20.03 5.08
CA ARG A 325 3.81 20.89 6.23
C ARG A 325 2.42 21.52 6.13
N SER A 326 1.79 21.51 4.96
CA SER A 326 0.49 22.15 4.76
C SER A 326 -0.60 21.50 5.63
N ALA A 327 -1.59 22.33 6.00
CA ALA A 327 -2.75 21.86 6.74
C ALA A 327 -3.54 20.80 5.94
N ASP A 328 -3.65 21.00 4.62
CA ASP A 328 -4.40 20.12 3.73
C ASP A 328 -3.77 18.73 3.64
N PHE A 329 -2.44 18.65 3.48
CA PHE A 329 -1.73 17.37 3.47
C PHE A 329 -1.84 16.65 4.82
N ARG A 330 -1.63 17.37 5.92
CA ARG A 330 -1.74 16.81 7.28
C ARG A 330 -3.17 16.32 7.56
N ALA A 331 -4.18 17.07 7.15
CA ALA A 331 -5.58 16.66 7.24
C ALA A 331 -5.85 15.40 6.40
N ALA A 332 -5.33 15.35 5.16
CA ALA A 332 -5.48 14.18 4.28
C ALA A 332 -4.81 12.92 4.88
N VAL A 333 -3.63 13.05 5.48
CA VAL A 333 -2.96 11.93 6.19
C VAL A 333 -3.77 11.49 7.41
N ALA A 334 -4.32 12.42 8.18
CA ALA A 334 -5.12 12.13 9.38
C ALA A 334 -6.43 11.36 9.05
N THR A 335 -6.89 11.36 7.79
CA THR A 335 -8.01 10.49 7.36
C THR A 335 -7.61 9.02 7.19
N LEU A 336 -6.33 8.72 7.12
CA LEU A 336 -5.84 7.35 6.97
C LEU A 336 -5.85 6.64 8.32
N PRO A 337 -6.58 5.53 8.48
CA PRO A 337 -6.61 4.80 9.75
C PRO A 337 -5.22 4.40 10.24
N GLY A 338 -4.92 4.70 11.49
CA GLY A 338 -3.64 4.38 12.11
C GLY A 338 -2.46 5.26 11.67
N TYR A 339 -2.69 6.34 10.91
CA TYR A 339 -1.65 7.30 10.52
C TYR A 339 -1.80 8.61 11.30
N VAL A 340 -0.66 9.15 11.74
CA VAL A 340 -0.60 10.44 12.44
C VAL A 340 0.47 11.31 11.78
N PRO A 341 0.13 12.54 11.36
CA PRO A 341 1.08 13.50 10.80
C PRO A 341 1.85 14.21 11.93
N SER A 342 2.66 13.46 12.69
CA SER A 342 3.45 13.99 13.82
C SER A 342 4.74 14.62 13.30
N ASP A 343 5.01 15.86 13.70
CA ASP A 343 6.22 16.63 13.34
C ASP A 343 6.55 16.65 11.85
N THR A 344 5.55 16.45 11.00
CA THR A 344 5.67 16.32 9.55
C THR A 344 6.41 17.51 8.95
N GLY A 345 7.50 17.22 8.21
CA GLY A 345 8.34 18.22 7.58
C GLY A 345 9.42 18.82 8.48
N THR A 346 9.56 18.36 9.74
CA THR A 346 10.69 18.74 10.60
C THR A 346 11.97 18.12 10.07
N VAL A 347 13.00 18.94 9.87
CA VAL A 347 14.30 18.53 9.34
C VAL A 347 15.31 18.44 10.48
N THR A 348 16.00 17.29 10.57
CA THR A 348 17.01 17.02 11.61
C THR A 348 18.29 16.50 10.97
N GLY A 349 19.45 16.93 11.46
CA GLY A 349 20.73 16.34 11.07
C GLY A 349 20.88 14.93 11.63
N VAL A 350 21.57 14.04 10.89
CA VAL A 350 21.73 12.63 11.28
C VAL A 350 22.34 12.47 12.68
N LYS A 351 23.33 13.30 13.05
CA LYS A 351 23.95 13.24 14.39
C LYS A 351 22.93 13.49 15.49
N ALA A 352 22.18 14.59 15.42
CA ALA A 352 21.15 14.94 16.40
C ALA A 352 20.04 13.88 16.43
N PHE A 353 19.64 13.35 15.26
CA PHE A 353 18.67 12.28 15.16
C PHE A 353 19.11 11.01 15.88
N LEU A 354 20.36 10.58 15.67
CA LEU A 354 20.94 9.40 16.33
C LEU A 354 21.04 9.60 17.85
N GLU A 355 21.42 10.81 18.32
CA GLU A 355 21.47 11.15 19.74
C GLU A 355 20.10 11.12 20.39
N MET A 356 19.06 11.68 19.74
CA MET A 356 17.67 11.65 20.26
C MET A 356 17.11 10.24 20.41
N HIS A 357 17.56 9.32 19.58
CA HIS A 357 17.02 7.96 19.53
C HIS A 357 17.95 6.87 20.08
N ALA A 358 19.17 7.23 20.52
CA ALA A 358 20.11 6.31 21.16
C ALA A 358 19.80 6.04 22.66
N VAL A 359 18.91 6.83 23.27
CA VAL A 359 18.67 6.91 24.74
C VAL A 359 17.27 6.42 25.14
N ARG A 360 16.56 5.67 24.30
CA ARG A 360 15.25 5.15 24.75
C ARG A 360 15.11 3.65 24.47
#